data_a63b1b272d862ea599612ea6fb15bbb4
#
_entry.id   a63b1b272d862ea599612ea6fb15bbb4
#
_cell.length_a   1.000
_cell.length_b   1.000
_cell.length_c   1.000
_cell.angle_alpha   90.00
_cell.angle_beta   90.00
_cell.angle_gamma   90.00
#
_symmetry.space_group_name_H-M   'P 1'
#
loop_
_entity.id
_entity.type
_entity.pdbx_description
1 polymer ?
#
loop_
_entity_poly.entity_id
_entity_poly.type
_entity_poly.pdbx_seq_one_letter_code
_entity_poly.pdbx_strand_id
1 'polypeptide(L)'
;RLKEEKRVMFTTFHQSMDYEDWLEGLRPVLENDQVTYKIESGIFKRLCTEAERPLSAKKDVNISDEAIVWKVSLSGTGDNPVRRDCMKNGYIRIGWDGYGENITEETDWSIHNGEGKTILNAFINTMKVGDIVMSCYSSRTIDAIGIVTGEYEWHDNFEHYKRVRRVKWLVKDINEDIVKLNDGKTMTLGTVYRLNAITLDKVKSLLDKYEASKTLIDNNKPYVIVIDEFNRGNVSKIFGELITLLEPDKRNGMRNAESVLLPYSKKEFYIPSNVFLVATMNTADRSLDTIDYAIRRRFAFITVKPQEIDDDNFNSELFREVSNLFISNYDEYAESGFDDTIKLLPAETLSEEYRPEDVWIGHSYFIMDGEYALQDRLLFEIIPLLEEYIRDGVLTSEAQQTIDKLYLTATEQ
;
A
#
# COMPACT_ATOMS: atom_id res chain seq x y z
N ARG A 1 2.82 -0.97 -13.12
CA ARG A 1 2.50 -0.10 -11.98
C ARG A 1 2.40 -0.86 -10.67
N LEU A 2 1.45 -1.84 -10.48
CA LEU A 2 1.31 -2.60 -9.22
C LEU A 2 2.57 -3.39 -8.85
N LYS A 3 3.26 -3.99 -9.83
CA LYS A 3 4.52 -4.69 -9.63
C LYS A 3 5.65 -3.75 -9.17
N GLU A 4 5.76 -2.58 -9.78
CA GLU A 4 6.75 -1.55 -9.41
C GLU A 4 6.52 -1.05 -7.97
N GLU A 5 5.26 -0.92 -7.55
CA GLU A 5 4.88 -0.55 -6.19
C GLU A 5 4.96 -1.73 -5.19
N LYS A 6 5.42 -2.91 -5.61
CA LYS A 6 5.51 -4.14 -4.80
C LYS A 6 4.18 -4.55 -4.14
N ARG A 7 3.06 -4.25 -4.81
CA ARG A 7 1.70 -4.59 -4.36
C ARG A 7 1.13 -5.84 -5.02
N VAL A 8 1.94 -6.53 -5.80
CA VAL A 8 1.61 -7.85 -6.38
C VAL A 8 2.64 -8.84 -5.91
N MET A 9 2.19 -9.93 -5.33
CA MET A 9 2.98 -11.12 -5.05
C MET A 9 2.55 -12.23 -5.98
N PHE A 10 3.49 -13.07 -6.40
CA PHE A 10 3.27 -14.22 -7.25
C PHE A 10 3.76 -15.48 -6.56
N THR A 11 3.00 -16.55 -6.66
CA THR A 11 3.38 -17.88 -6.17
C THR A 11 2.76 -18.94 -7.05
N THR A 12 3.39 -20.10 -7.12
CA THR A 12 2.85 -21.29 -7.80
C THR A 12 2.56 -22.35 -6.74
N PHE A 13 1.37 -22.93 -6.77
CA PHE A 13 1.04 -24.03 -5.89
C PHE A 13 1.63 -25.34 -6.42
N HIS A 14 2.09 -26.18 -5.52
CA HIS A 14 2.63 -27.51 -5.80
C HIS A 14 2.32 -28.44 -4.63
N GLN A 15 2.49 -29.75 -4.84
CA GLN A 15 2.11 -30.78 -3.85
C GLN A 15 2.80 -30.65 -2.48
N SER A 16 4.02 -30.09 -2.45
CA SER A 16 4.78 -29.92 -1.21
C SER A 16 4.45 -28.61 -0.47
N MET A 17 3.64 -27.72 -1.05
CA MET A 17 3.26 -26.47 -0.40
C MET A 17 2.27 -26.72 0.71
N ASP A 18 2.47 -26.08 1.84
CA ASP A 18 1.61 -26.26 3.01
C ASP A 18 1.26 -24.93 3.70
N TYR A 19 0.58 -25.05 4.84
CA TYR A 19 0.15 -23.93 5.68
C TYR A 19 1.33 -23.03 6.14
N GLU A 20 2.49 -23.66 6.41
CA GLU A 20 3.64 -22.94 6.92
C GLU A 20 4.25 -21.99 5.87
N ASP A 21 4.23 -22.39 4.60
CA ASP A 21 4.68 -21.55 3.50
C ASP A 21 3.69 -20.40 3.19
N TRP A 22 2.41 -20.66 3.47
CA TRP A 22 1.33 -19.74 3.18
C TRP A 22 1.13 -18.68 4.27
N LEU A 23 1.02 -19.11 5.52
CA LEU A 23 0.72 -18.24 6.66
C LEU A 23 1.88 -18.03 7.61
N GLU A 24 2.20 -19.04 8.39
CA GLU A 24 3.32 -18.99 9.32
C GLU A 24 3.79 -20.41 9.69
N GLY A 25 5.08 -20.54 9.90
CA GLY A 25 5.69 -21.81 10.28
C GLY A 25 6.89 -21.63 11.19
N LEU A 26 7.32 -22.74 11.78
CA LEU A 26 8.53 -22.79 12.61
C LEU A 26 9.74 -23.07 11.73
N ARG A 27 10.70 -22.14 11.70
CA ARG A 27 11.96 -22.31 10.96
C ARG A 27 13.13 -22.44 11.93
N PRO A 28 14.02 -23.44 11.75
CA PRO A 28 15.21 -23.55 12.55
C PRO A 28 16.20 -22.42 12.21
N VAL A 29 16.73 -21.77 13.24
CA VAL A 29 17.73 -20.69 13.11
C VAL A 29 18.92 -21.04 13.99
N LEU A 30 20.13 -20.86 13.51
CA LEU A 30 21.34 -21.05 14.30
C LEU A 30 21.65 -19.75 15.07
N GLU A 31 21.53 -19.79 16.40
CA GLU A 31 21.90 -18.67 17.28
C GLU A 31 22.89 -19.17 18.33
N ASN A 32 24.08 -18.56 18.41
CA ASN A 32 25.15 -18.92 19.35
C ASN A 32 25.49 -20.43 19.33
N ASP A 33 25.64 -21.01 18.14
CA ASP A 33 25.89 -22.44 17.91
C ASP A 33 24.81 -23.41 18.44
N GLN A 34 23.63 -22.88 18.75
CA GLN A 34 22.46 -23.68 19.12
C GLN A 34 21.34 -23.50 18.11
N VAL A 35 20.65 -24.61 17.79
CA VAL A 35 19.46 -24.56 16.94
C VAL A 35 18.28 -24.07 17.77
N THR A 36 17.76 -22.91 17.40
CA THR A 36 16.50 -22.34 17.94
C THR A 36 15.43 -22.33 16.87
N TYR A 37 14.17 -22.16 17.25
CA TYR A 37 13.07 -22.06 16.28
C TYR A 37 12.45 -20.66 16.32
N LYS A 38 12.29 -20.06 15.15
CA LYS A 38 11.59 -18.80 14.99
C LYS A 38 10.34 -18.99 14.15
N ILE A 39 9.30 -18.23 14.50
CA ILE A 39 8.09 -18.16 13.68
C ILE A 39 8.38 -17.26 12.50
N GLU A 40 8.31 -17.81 11.29
CA GLU A 40 8.43 -17.08 10.05
C GLU A 40 7.05 -16.89 9.40
N SER A 41 6.81 -15.71 8.86
CA SER A 41 5.56 -15.41 8.15
C SER A 41 5.63 -15.92 6.72
N GLY A 42 4.63 -16.69 6.31
CA GLY A 42 4.45 -17.15 4.95
C GLY A 42 4.09 -16.02 3.97
N ILE A 43 4.01 -16.36 2.68
CA ILE A 43 3.86 -15.37 1.60
C ILE A 43 2.56 -14.56 1.73
N PHE A 44 1.44 -15.21 2.03
CA PHE A 44 0.15 -14.54 2.15
C PHE A 44 0.06 -13.65 3.38
N LYS A 45 0.56 -14.11 4.52
CA LYS A 45 0.63 -13.30 5.75
C LYS A 45 1.46 -12.04 5.56
N ARG A 46 2.60 -12.14 4.84
CA ARG A 46 3.43 -10.97 4.52
C ARG A 46 2.66 -9.96 3.67
N LEU A 47 1.94 -10.42 2.64
CA LEU A 47 1.11 -9.54 1.82
C LEU A 47 0.04 -8.81 2.65
N CYS A 48 -0.69 -9.54 3.50
CA CYS A 48 -1.70 -8.95 4.37
C CYS A 48 -1.10 -7.91 5.33
N THR A 49 0.06 -8.21 5.92
CA THR A 49 0.76 -7.27 6.81
C THR A 49 1.16 -5.98 6.08
N GLU A 50 1.65 -6.08 4.84
CA GLU A 50 1.98 -4.89 4.04
C GLU A 50 0.71 -4.12 3.60
N ALA A 51 -0.39 -4.83 3.32
CA ALA A 51 -1.66 -4.22 2.98
C ALA A 51 -2.29 -3.43 4.13
N GLU A 52 -2.08 -3.85 5.36
CA GLU A 52 -2.54 -3.16 6.58
C GLU A 52 -1.65 -1.99 7.00
N ARG A 53 -0.40 -1.94 6.52
CA ARG A 53 0.54 -0.90 6.91
C ARG A 53 0.00 0.47 6.54
N PRO A 54 -0.23 1.39 7.52
CA PRO A 54 -0.71 2.73 7.23
C PRO A 54 0.21 3.48 6.27
N LEU A 55 -0.39 4.27 5.41
CA LEU A 55 0.35 5.13 4.50
C LEU A 55 0.68 6.45 5.17
N SER A 56 1.89 6.95 4.94
CA SER A 56 2.28 8.29 5.35
C SER A 56 1.81 9.28 4.29
N ALA A 57 0.81 10.10 4.63
CA ALA A 57 0.39 11.22 3.80
C ALA A 57 1.02 12.51 4.31
N LYS A 58 1.45 13.40 3.41
CA LYS A 58 1.80 14.76 3.78
C LYS A 58 0.52 15.46 4.21
N LYS A 59 0.52 15.97 5.44
CA LYS A 59 -0.50 16.90 5.91
C LYS A 59 -0.06 18.28 5.48
N ASP A 60 -0.84 18.96 4.67
CA ASP A 60 -0.61 20.38 4.44
C ASP A 60 -0.81 21.11 5.76
N VAL A 61 0.31 21.49 6.37
CA VAL A 61 0.30 22.46 7.45
C VAL A 61 0.08 23.80 6.77
N ASN A 62 -1.17 24.26 6.79
CA ASN A 62 -1.59 25.49 6.12
C ASN A 62 -0.94 26.68 6.86
N ILE A 63 0.27 27.05 6.46
CA ILE A 63 1.01 28.22 6.94
C ILE A 63 0.81 29.30 5.89
N SER A 64 0.26 30.45 6.29
CA SER A 64 0.12 31.60 5.40
C SER A 64 1.48 32.07 4.93
N ASP A 65 1.61 32.45 3.67
CA ASP A 65 2.86 32.99 3.11
C ASP A 65 3.24 34.34 3.73
N GLU A 66 2.31 35.00 4.44
CA GLU A 66 2.52 36.25 5.18
C GLU A 66 2.88 36.03 6.64
N ALA A 67 2.90 34.77 7.12
CA ALA A 67 3.15 34.45 8.52
C ALA A 67 4.54 34.91 8.97
N ILE A 68 4.60 35.49 10.16
CA ILE A 68 5.84 35.94 10.79
C ILE A 68 6.32 34.87 11.76
N VAL A 69 7.65 34.64 11.79
CA VAL A 69 8.26 33.71 12.75
C VAL A 69 8.71 34.45 13.99
N TRP A 70 8.17 34.05 15.11
CA TRP A 70 8.45 34.65 16.42
C TRP A 70 9.24 33.71 17.33
N LYS A 71 10.24 34.22 17.98
CA LYS A 71 10.86 33.61 19.15
C LYS A 71 10.03 33.97 20.39
N VAL A 72 9.71 32.98 21.22
CA VAL A 72 9.02 33.18 22.50
C VAL A 72 9.76 32.43 23.60
N SER A 73 10.07 33.12 24.73
CA SER A 73 10.55 32.48 25.95
C SER A 73 9.38 32.24 26.91
N LEU A 74 9.23 31.00 27.35
CA LEU A 74 8.18 30.59 28.29
C LEU A 74 8.74 30.58 29.73
N SER A 75 8.71 31.75 30.40
CA SER A 75 9.32 31.96 31.71
C SER A 75 10.83 31.68 31.76
N GLY A 76 11.56 32.22 30.76
CA GLY A 76 13.02 32.03 30.66
C GLY A 76 13.43 30.84 29.83
N THR A 77 14.61 30.29 30.11
CA THR A 77 15.19 29.12 29.41
C THR A 77 15.07 27.85 30.26
N GLY A 78 15.24 26.70 29.62
CA GLY A 78 15.17 25.39 30.26
C GLY A 78 13.75 24.96 30.62
N ASP A 79 13.65 23.82 31.28
CA ASP A 79 12.38 23.31 31.77
C ASP A 79 11.87 24.04 32.99
N ASN A 80 10.59 24.40 33.02
CA ASN A 80 9.94 25.11 34.11
C ASN A 80 8.42 24.87 34.11
N PRO A 81 7.69 25.12 35.22
CA PRO A 81 6.24 24.87 35.31
C PRO A 81 5.40 25.61 34.26
N VAL A 82 5.74 26.88 33.95
CA VAL A 82 5.01 27.69 32.96
C VAL A 82 5.15 27.11 31.58
N ARG A 83 6.36 26.68 31.22
CA ARG A 83 6.63 26.01 29.94
C ARG A 83 5.82 24.71 29.78
N ARG A 84 5.88 23.83 30.78
CA ARG A 84 5.10 22.57 30.76
C ARG A 84 3.60 22.82 30.63
N ASP A 85 3.10 23.83 31.33
CA ASP A 85 1.72 24.25 31.26
C ASP A 85 1.32 24.74 29.83
N CYS A 86 2.14 25.62 29.25
CA CYS A 86 1.97 26.11 27.87
C CYS A 86 1.99 24.97 26.84
N MET A 87 2.91 24.01 26.96
CA MET A 87 3.04 22.85 26.05
C MET A 87 1.85 21.89 26.18
N LYS A 88 1.33 21.72 27.40
CA LYS A 88 0.18 20.83 27.67
C LYS A 88 -1.13 21.42 27.15
N ASN A 89 -1.36 22.69 27.38
CA ASN A 89 -2.66 23.33 27.19
C ASN A 89 -2.79 24.13 25.88
N GLY A 90 -1.75 24.16 25.02
CA GLY A 90 -1.83 24.78 23.70
C GLY A 90 -1.93 26.31 23.73
N TYR A 91 -1.04 26.95 24.50
CA TYR A 91 -0.91 28.39 24.48
C TYR A 91 0.52 28.82 24.78
N ILE A 92 0.80 30.12 24.58
CA ILE A 92 2.00 30.83 25.06
C ILE A 92 1.55 31.92 26.02
N ARG A 93 2.32 32.13 27.07
CA ARG A 93 2.04 33.22 28.02
C ARG A 93 3.31 33.94 28.45
N ILE A 94 3.17 35.25 28.64
CA ILE A 94 4.27 36.12 29.01
C ILE A 94 3.89 37.00 30.23
N GLY A 95 4.88 37.52 30.93
CA GLY A 95 4.71 38.35 32.08
C GLY A 95 4.49 39.84 31.75
N TRP A 96 5.11 40.68 32.56
CA TRP A 96 4.93 42.13 32.52
C TRP A 96 3.54 42.56 33.00
N ASP A 97 2.95 41.78 33.91
CA ASP A 97 1.57 41.93 34.40
C ASP A 97 1.34 43.28 35.10
N GLY A 98 2.41 43.90 35.67
CA GLY A 98 2.34 45.20 36.30
C GLY A 98 1.89 46.37 35.42
N TYR A 99 1.96 46.19 34.08
CA TYR A 99 1.43 47.17 33.12
C TYR A 99 -0.11 47.05 32.87
N GLY A 100 -0.78 46.14 33.58
CA GLY A 100 -2.21 45.90 33.37
C GLY A 100 -2.55 45.12 32.11
N GLU A 101 -3.83 44.91 31.87
CA GLU A 101 -4.34 44.12 30.74
C GLU A 101 -4.06 44.80 29.41
N ASN A 102 -4.44 46.06 29.28
CA ASN A 102 -4.40 46.82 28.04
C ASN A 102 -3.17 47.74 28.00
N ILE A 103 -2.51 47.78 26.86
CA ILE A 103 -1.42 48.70 26.58
C ILE A 103 -1.93 49.81 25.68
N THR A 104 -1.93 51.04 26.18
CA THR A 104 -2.39 52.24 25.49
C THR A 104 -1.28 53.27 25.43
N GLU A 105 -1.56 54.42 24.81
CA GLU A 105 -0.66 55.57 24.79
C GLU A 105 -0.40 56.13 26.22
N GLU A 106 -1.38 55.94 27.12
CA GLU A 106 -1.33 56.40 28.51
C GLU A 106 -0.65 55.43 29.47
N THR A 107 -0.15 54.26 28.95
CA THR A 107 0.54 53.27 29.80
C THR A 107 1.76 53.86 30.47
N ASP A 108 1.82 53.77 31.80
CA ASP A 108 2.97 54.22 32.57
C ASP A 108 4.13 53.24 32.46
N TRP A 109 5.05 53.50 31.59
CA TRP A 109 6.24 52.69 31.35
C TRP A 109 7.30 52.78 32.46
N SER A 110 7.13 53.66 33.44
CA SER A 110 8.09 53.81 34.54
C SER A 110 8.06 52.64 35.54
N ILE A 111 6.97 51.90 35.62
CA ILE A 111 6.73 50.75 36.54
C ILE A 111 7.86 49.71 36.47
N HIS A 112 8.42 49.46 35.29
CA HIS A 112 9.55 48.56 35.07
C HIS A 112 10.69 49.26 34.31
N ASN A 113 10.97 50.53 34.61
CA ASN A 113 12.05 51.32 34.00
C ASN A 113 12.01 51.34 32.45
N GLY A 114 10.83 51.30 31.84
CA GLY A 114 10.68 51.29 30.42
C GLY A 114 10.89 49.93 29.74
N GLU A 115 11.23 48.92 30.52
CA GLU A 115 11.40 47.54 30.00
C GLU A 115 10.05 46.93 29.63
N GLY A 116 10.06 46.04 28.64
CA GLY A 116 8.86 45.31 28.20
C GLY A 116 8.05 45.97 27.09
N LYS A 117 8.19 47.28 26.83
CA LYS A 117 7.42 48.03 25.84
C LYS A 117 7.40 47.35 24.46
N THR A 118 8.56 47.06 23.92
CA THR A 118 8.70 46.42 22.61
C THR A 118 8.14 44.98 22.60
N ILE A 119 8.36 44.24 23.70
CA ILE A 119 7.89 42.86 23.88
C ILE A 119 6.36 42.82 23.93
N LEU A 120 5.75 43.72 24.73
CA LEU A 120 4.30 43.79 24.87
C LEU A 120 3.62 44.23 23.56
N ASN A 121 4.18 45.24 22.88
CA ASN A 121 3.67 45.64 21.59
C ASN A 121 3.78 44.54 20.55
N ALA A 122 4.86 43.77 20.54
CA ALA A 122 5.01 42.61 19.67
C ALA A 122 3.94 41.52 19.97
N PHE A 123 3.76 41.17 21.25
CA PHE A 123 2.85 40.11 21.68
C PHE A 123 1.38 40.49 21.56
N ILE A 124 1.01 41.73 21.92
CA ILE A 124 -0.39 42.18 21.97
C ILE A 124 -0.86 42.68 20.59
N ASN A 125 -0.08 43.55 19.94
CA ASN A 125 -0.52 44.32 18.80
C ASN A 125 0.00 43.80 17.44
N THR A 126 1.18 43.14 17.42
CA THR A 126 1.84 42.81 16.15
C THR A 126 1.68 41.35 15.76
N MET A 127 1.78 40.45 16.76
CA MET A 127 1.59 39.00 16.51
C MET A 127 0.15 38.72 16.13
N LYS A 128 -0.08 37.93 15.07
CA LYS A 128 -1.40 37.63 14.50
C LYS A 128 -1.68 36.15 14.53
N VAL A 129 -2.96 35.79 14.42
CA VAL A 129 -3.39 34.43 14.14
C VAL A 129 -2.80 33.98 12.79
N GLY A 130 -2.22 32.78 12.76
CA GLY A 130 -1.48 32.24 11.62
C GLY A 130 0.02 32.40 11.70
N ASP A 131 0.54 33.28 12.60
CA ASP A 131 1.98 33.42 12.80
C ASP A 131 2.60 32.17 13.43
N ILE A 132 3.89 31.97 13.18
CA ILE A 132 4.68 30.87 13.73
C ILE A 132 5.36 31.28 15.00
N VAL A 133 5.31 30.42 16.00
CA VAL A 133 6.06 30.60 17.25
C VAL A 133 7.08 29.49 17.43
N MET A 134 8.30 29.86 17.77
CA MET A 134 9.38 28.97 18.17
C MET A 134 9.66 29.15 19.65
N SER A 135 9.44 28.11 20.45
CA SER A 135 9.69 28.12 21.88
C SER A 135 11.19 28.02 22.14
N CYS A 136 11.76 29.07 22.73
CA CYS A 136 13.18 29.16 23.06
C CYS A 136 13.50 28.34 24.30
N TYR A 137 14.23 27.24 24.17
CA TYR A 137 14.69 26.42 25.30
C TYR A 137 16.03 26.90 25.85
N SER A 138 16.93 27.34 24.99
CA SER A 138 18.21 27.94 25.32
C SER A 138 18.54 29.07 24.33
N SER A 139 19.66 29.74 24.49
CA SER A 139 20.13 30.73 23.51
C SER A 139 20.39 30.13 22.12
N ARG A 140 20.52 28.82 22.02
CA ARG A 140 20.81 28.11 20.77
C ARG A 140 19.66 27.24 20.27
N THR A 141 18.85 26.70 21.19
CA THR A 141 17.91 25.62 20.87
C THR A 141 16.46 26.01 21.13
N ILE A 142 15.59 25.44 20.31
CA ILE A 142 14.14 25.45 20.50
C ILE A 142 13.65 24.08 20.90
N ASP A 143 12.55 24.01 21.65
CA ASP A 143 11.91 22.77 22.08
C ASP A 143 10.51 22.54 21.47
N ALA A 144 9.94 23.55 20.79
CA ALA A 144 8.67 23.43 20.11
C ALA A 144 8.49 24.45 18.98
N ILE A 145 7.66 24.08 18.00
CA ILE A 145 7.19 24.95 16.91
C ILE A 145 5.65 24.89 16.92
N GLY A 146 4.99 26.04 16.86
CA GLY A 146 3.53 26.14 16.84
C GLY A 146 3.01 27.24 15.93
N ILE A 147 1.71 27.22 15.69
CA ILE A 147 0.96 28.27 14.99
C ILE A 147 0.06 28.98 16.00
N VAL A 148 0.05 30.31 15.98
CA VAL A 148 -0.88 31.13 16.75
C VAL A 148 -2.29 30.90 16.21
N THR A 149 -3.23 30.51 17.08
CA THR A 149 -4.63 30.19 16.72
C THR A 149 -5.64 31.10 17.38
N GLY A 150 -5.19 31.96 18.32
CA GLY A 150 -6.07 32.88 19.03
C GLY A 150 -5.50 34.29 19.10
N GLU A 151 -6.37 35.25 19.30
CA GLU A 151 -6.01 36.62 19.60
C GLU A 151 -5.43 36.72 20.99
N TYR A 152 -4.99 37.92 21.35
CA TYR A 152 -4.52 38.23 22.71
C TYR A 152 -5.65 38.08 23.74
N GLU A 153 -5.37 37.41 24.85
CA GLU A 153 -6.28 37.20 25.98
C GLU A 153 -5.55 37.57 27.28
N TRP A 154 -6.32 38.14 28.26
CA TRP A 154 -5.86 38.33 29.61
C TRP A 154 -6.57 37.34 30.54
N HIS A 155 -5.78 36.64 31.39
CA HIS A 155 -6.27 35.58 32.26
C HIS A 155 -5.99 35.91 33.74
N ASP A 156 -6.98 36.39 34.47
CA ASP A 156 -6.85 36.73 35.89
C ASP A 156 -6.67 35.53 36.83
N ASN A 157 -7.02 34.36 36.36
CA ASN A 157 -6.83 33.09 37.09
C ASN A 157 -5.36 32.66 37.22
N PHE A 158 -4.45 33.24 36.45
CA PHE A 158 -3.03 33.05 36.63
C PHE A 158 -2.46 34.04 37.62
N GLU A 159 -1.66 33.55 38.56
CA GLU A 159 -0.95 34.41 39.49
C GLU A 159 0.09 35.31 38.80
N HIS A 160 0.80 34.72 37.81
CA HIS A 160 1.81 35.39 37.00
C HIS A 160 1.69 34.96 35.53
N TYR A 161 2.23 35.77 34.60
CA TYR A 161 2.21 35.53 33.19
C TYR A 161 0.76 35.48 32.65
N LYS A 162 -0.03 36.50 32.97
CA LYS A 162 -1.48 36.58 32.67
C LYS A 162 -1.81 36.82 31.21
N ARG A 163 -0.82 37.22 30.38
CA ARG A 163 -0.99 37.49 28.95
C ARG A 163 -0.84 36.23 28.15
N VAL A 164 -1.87 35.86 27.44
CA VAL A 164 -2.02 34.56 26.75
C VAL A 164 -2.32 34.75 25.27
N ARG A 165 -1.78 33.88 24.46
CA ARG A 165 -2.25 33.61 23.11
C ARG A 165 -2.37 32.10 22.86
N ARG A 166 -3.46 31.68 22.28
CA ARG A 166 -3.68 30.28 21.91
C ARG A 166 -2.73 29.86 20.79
N VAL A 167 -2.17 28.67 20.91
CA VAL A 167 -1.19 28.11 19.98
C VAL A 167 -1.52 26.62 19.74
N LYS A 168 -1.52 26.23 18.49
CA LYS A 168 -1.49 24.82 18.11
C LYS A 168 -0.03 24.40 17.91
N TRP A 169 0.49 23.63 18.87
CA TRP A 169 1.83 23.07 18.73
C TRP A 169 1.86 22.04 17.58
N LEU A 170 2.74 22.23 16.61
CA LEU A 170 2.99 21.34 15.48
C LEU A 170 4.01 20.28 15.82
N VAL A 171 5.06 20.71 16.55
CA VAL A 171 6.14 19.86 17.06
C VAL A 171 6.43 20.27 18.50
N LYS A 172 6.64 19.26 19.36
CA LYS A 172 7.03 19.45 20.77
C LYS A 172 8.17 18.51 21.13
N ASP A 173 8.79 18.78 22.27
CA ASP A 173 9.82 17.92 22.88
C ASP A 173 11.03 17.67 21.96
N ILE A 174 11.37 18.67 21.14
CA ILE A 174 12.55 18.68 20.29
C ILE A 174 13.72 19.40 20.97
N ASN A 175 14.93 19.15 20.48
CA ASN A 175 16.12 19.88 20.86
C ASN A 175 16.86 20.33 19.59
N GLU A 176 16.32 21.35 18.92
CA GLU A 176 16.85 21.81 17.63
C GLU A 176 17.74 23.01 17.79
N ASP A 177 19.00 22.92 17.39
CA ASP A 177 19.94 24.03 17.30
C ASP A 177 19.63 24.86 16.05
N ILE A 178 19.08 26.06 16.24
CA ILE A 178 18.67 26.94 15.16
C ILE A 178 19.74 27.96 14.74
N VAL A 179 20.93 27.92 15.30
CA VAL A 179 21.97 28.93 15.04
C VAL A 179 22.31 29.02 13.56
N LYS A 180 22.45 27.87 12.87
CA LYS A 180 22.69 27.83 11.41
C LYS A 180 21.51 28.40 10.62
N LEU A 181 20.27 28.13 11.03
CA LEU A 181 19.06 28.64 10.38
C LEU A 181 18.87 30.13 10.63
N ASN A 182 19.40 30.65 11.75
CA ASN A 182 19.35 32.05 12.19
C ASN A 182 20.64 32.83 11.80
N ASP A 183 21.18 32.50 10.61
CA ASP A 183 22.37 33.15 10.03
C ASP A 183 23.57 33.21 10.98
N GLY A 184 23.82 32.15 11.74
CA GLY A 184 24.92 32.04 12.70
C GLY A 184 24.70 32.73 14.02
N LYS A 185 23.54 33.35 14.26
CA LYS A 185 23.25 34.12 15.45
C LYS A 185 22.51 33.30 16.51
N THR A 186 22.87 33.45 17.75
CA THR A 186 22.12 32.91 18.90
C THR A 186 20.89 33.77 19.21
N MET A 187 19.89 33.15 19.86
CA MET A 187 18.74 33.90 20.39
C MET A 187 19.13 34.78 21.57
N THR A 188 18.57 35.98 21.62
CA THR A 188 18.81 36.95 22.71
C THR A 188 17.87 36.72 23.89
N LEU A 189 18.13 37.44 25.00
CA LEU A 189 17.31 37.34 26.22
C LEU A 189 15.88 37.90 26.07
N GLY A 190 15.59 38.73 25.05
CA GLY A 190 14.25 39.28 24.83
C GLY A 190 13.17 38.18 24.81
N THR A 191 12.07 38.40 25.54
CA THR A 191 11.02 37.40 25.73
C THR A 191 10.31 37.05 24.41
N VAL A 192 9.95 38.10 23.62
CA VAL A 192 9.27 37.94 22.32
C VAL A 192 9.91 38.86 21.29
N TYR A 193 10.30 38.31 20.15
CA TYR A 193 10.77 39.10 19.01
C TYR A 193 10.76 38.28 17.71
N ARG A 194 10.84 38.93 16.54
CA ARG A 194 10.85 38.29 15.23
C ARG A 194 12.18 37.62 14.93
N LEU A 195 12.13 36.43 14.41
CA LEU A 195 13.29 35.70 13.85
C LEU A 195 13.41 35.94 12.34
N ASN A 196 13.86 37.16 11.97
CA ASN A 196 13.87 37.61 10.57
C ASN A 196 14.73 36.73 9.64
N ALA A 197 15.72 36.03 10.15
CA ALA A 197 16.58 35.14 9.38
C ALA A 197 15.95 33.78 9.12
N ILE A 198 14.89 33.41 9.84
CA ILE A 198 14.19 32.12 9.68
C ILE A 198 12.98 32.34 8.77
N THR A 199 13.13 31.95 7.53
CA THR A 199 12.07 32.00 6.52
C THR A 199 11.05 30.86 6.71
N LEU A 200 9.86 31.00 6.12
CA LEU A 200 8.84 29.96 6.17
C LEU A 200 9.31 28.64 5.52
N ASP A 201 10.16 28.68 4.52
CA ASP A 201 10.74 27.47 3.92
C ASP A 201 11.67 26.73 4.89
N LYS A 202 12.44 27.48 5.68
CA LYS A 202 13.25 26.91 6.77
C LYS A 202 12.35 26.27 7.85
N VAL A 203 11.21 26.90 8.18
CA VAL A 203 10.20 26.32 9.09
C VAL A 203 9.60 25.04 8.51
N LYS A 204 9.15 25.05 7.24
CA LYS A 204 8.61 23.88 6.55
C LYS A 204 9.62 22.72 6.56
N SER A 205 10.89 23.02 6.28
CA SER A 205 11.97 22.00 6.32
C SER A 205 12.16 21.39 7.72
N LEU A 206 12.04 22.21 8.79
CA LEU A 206 12.08 21.70 10.17
C LEU A 206 10.87 20.82 10.50
N LEU A 207 9.68 21.21 10.07
CA LEU A 207 8.46 20.42 10.26
C LEU A 207 8.56 19.07 9.54
N ASP A 208 9.12 19.05 8.34
CA ASP A 208 9.38 17.80 7.59
C ASP A 208 10.42 16.92 8.29
N LYS A 209 11.49 17.52 8.84
CA LYS A 209 12.52 16.81 9.63
C LYS A 209 11.92 16.06 10.82
N TYR A 210 10.98 16.67 11.52
CA TYR A 210 10.32 16.09 12.69
C TYR A 210 9.01 15.36 12.34
N GLU A 211 8.77 15.08 11.07
CA GLU A 211 7.58 14.36 10.58
C GLU A 211 6.23 14.98 10.99
N ALA A 212 6.25 16.24 11.42
CA ALA A 212 5.04 16.96 11.86
C ALA A 212 4.02 17.17 10.76
N SER A 213 4.47 17.11 9.51
CA SER A 213 3.63 17.17 8.30
C SER A 213 3.11 15.82 7.86
N LYS A 214 3.45 14.71 8.54
CA LYS A 214 2.99 13.36 8.19
C LYS A 214 1.78 12.97 9.04
N THR A 215 0.74 12.54 8.37
CA THR A 215 -0.43 11.90 8.99
C THR A 215 -0.47 10.45 8.50
N LEU A 216 -0.66 9.51 9.42
CA LEU A 216 -0.94 8.14 9.05
C LEU A 216 -2.40 8.06 8.57
N ILE A 217 -2.60 7.54 7.37
CA ILE A 217 -3.90 7.28 6.78
C ILE A 217 -4.05 5.79 6.52
N ASP A 218 -5.28 5.30 6.53
CA ASP A 218 -5.57 3.91 6.22
C ASP A 218 -5.12 3.57 4.81
N ASN A 219 -4.51 2.40 4.67
CA ASN A 219 -4.01 1.93 3.39
C ASN A 219 -5.15 1.24 2.62
N ASN A 220 -5.83 1.99 1.76
CA ASN A 220 -6.88 1.48 0.88
C ASN A 220 -6.37 1.09 -0.51
N LYS A 221 -5.05 1.07 -0.74
CA LYS A 221 -4.49 0.64 -2.02
C LYS A 221 -4.69 -0.87 -2.21
N PRO A 222 -5.08 -1.33 -3.41
CA PRO A 222 -5.25 -2.76 -3.65
C PRO A 222 -3.90 -3.49 -3.64
N TYR A 223 -3.87 -4.65 -2.99
CA TYR A 223 -2.80 -5.62 -2.98
C TYR A 223 -3.31 -6.92 -3.62
N VAL A 224 -2.50 -7.55 -4.44
CA VAL A 224 -2.92 -8.73 -5.20
C VAL A 224 -1.93 -9.88 -4.97
N ILE A 225 -2.43 -11.06 -4.65
CA ILE A 225 -1.65 -12.29 -4.78
C ILE A 225 -2.14 -13.06 -5.99
N VAL A 226 -1.20 -13.40 -6.87
CA VAL A 226 -1.45 -14.27 -8.02
C VAL A 226 -0.93 -15.65 -7.66
N ILE A 227 -1.83 -16.61 -7.71
CA ILE A 227 -1.55 -18.03 -7.41
C ILE A 227 -1.66 -18.79 -8.71
N ASP A 228 -0.55 -19.26 -9.21
CA ASP A 228 -0.53 -20.12 -10.39
C ASP A 228 -0.68 -21.58 -10.00
N GLU A 229 -1.29 -22.41 -10.87
CA GLU A 229 -1.50 -23.83 -10.64
C GLU A 229 -2.24 -24.13 -9.33
N PHE A 230 -3.31 -23.40 -9.07
CA PHE A 230 -4.02 -23.43 -7.79
C PHE A 230 -4.47 -24.82 -7.35
N ASN A 231 -4.86 -25.68 -8.29
CA ASN A 231 -5.32 -27.06 -8.08
C ASN A 231 -4.19 -28.09 -7.95
N ARG A 232 -2.90 -27.71 -8.12
CA ARG A 232 -1.74 -28.60 -7.87
C ARG A 232 -1.38 -28.73 -6.41
N GLY A 233 -1.86 -27.85 -5.55
CA GLY A 233 -1.69 -27.93 -4.10
C GLY A 233 -2.95 -28.40 -3.39
N ASN A 234 -2.79 -28.96 -2.20
CA ASN A 234 -3.95 -29.23 -1.33
C ASN A 234 -4.46 -27.92 -0.74
N VAL A 235 -5.37 -27.26 -1.44
CA VAL A 235 -5.86 -25.91 -1.12
C VAL A 235 -6.46 -25.86 0.28
N SER A 236 -7.23 -26.85 0.69
CA SER A 236 -7.85 -26.90 2.01
C SER A 236 -6.81 -26.99 3.13
N LYS A 237 -5.71 -27.72 2.93
CA LYS A 237 -4.60 -27.79 3.87
C LYS A 237 -3.79 -26.50 3.91
N ILE A 238 -3.54 -25.89 2.76
CA ILE A 238 -2.76 -24.64 2.62
C ILE A 238 -3.48 -23.47 3.30
N PHE A 239 -4.79 -23.34 3.08
CA PHE A 239 -5.58 -22.24 3.64
C PHE A 239 -6.02 -22.48 5.08
N GLY A 240 -6.25 -23.73 5.47
CA GLY A 240 -6.70 -24.08 6.83
C GLY A 240 -7.93 -23.27 7.24
N GLU A 241 -7.89 -22.67 8.43
CA GLU A 241 -8.96 -21.84 9.00
C GLU A 241 -9.25 -20.55 8.22
N LEU A 242 -8.33 -20.11 7.36
CA LEU A 242 -8.55 -18.90 6.55
C LEU A 242 -9.66 -19.04 5.52
N ILE A 243 -10.08 -20.25 5.20
CA ILE A 243 -11.15 -20.49 4.23
C ILE A 243 -12.37 -19.61 4.52
N THR A 244 -12.73 -19.45 5.78
CA THR A 244 -13.86 -18.58 6.18
C THR A 244 -13.60 -17.12 5.89
N LEU A 245 -12.36 -16.64 6.08
CA LEU A 245 -11.98 -15.23 5.89
C LEU A 245 -11.84 -14.83 4.41
N LEU A 246 -11.90 -15.79 3.47
CA LEU A 246 -11.89 -15.49 2.04
C LEU A 246 -13.17 -14.75 1.59
N GLU A 247 -14.28 -14.95 2.30
CA GLU A 247 -15.55 -14.27 2.03
C GLU A 247 -15.39 -12.75 2.19
N PRO A 248 -15.83 -11.94 1.21
CA PRO A 248 -15.60 -10.49 1.23
C PRO A 248 -16.16 -9.78 2.47
N ASP A 249 -17.30 -10.22 2.99
CA ASP A 249 -17.96 -9.63 4.16
C ASP A 249 -17.30 -9.99 5.51
N LYS A 250 -16.41 -11.01 5.52
CA LYS A 250 -15.65 -11.47 6.69
C LYS A 250 -14.29 -10.76 6.83
N ARG A 251 -13.90 -9.96 5.85
CA ARG A 251 -12.60 -9.29 5.82
C ARG A 251 -12.55 -8.11 6.78
N ASN A 252 -11.34 -7.76 7.21
CA ASN A 252 -11.13 -6.62 8.12
C ASN A 252 -11.70 -5.33 7.52
N GLY A 253 -12.45 -4.57 8.36
CA GLY A 253 -13.16 -3.35 7.94
C GLY A 253 -14.54 -3.58 7.34
N MET A 254 -14.99 -4.83 7.15
CA MET A 254 -16.33 -5.16 6.67
C MET A 254 -17.32 -5.40 7.82
N ARG A 255 -18.64 -5.43 7.50
CA ARG A 255 -19.73 -5.51 8.50
C ARG A 255 -19.65 -6.75 9.39
N ASN A 256 -19.28 -7.89 8.80
CA ASN A 256 -19.20 -9.19 9.48
C ASN A 256 -17.75 -9.65 9.62
N ALA A 257 -16.82 -8.70 9.82
CA ALA A 257 -15.39 -9.02 9.94
C ALA A 257 -15.15 -10.07 11.01
N GLU A 258 -14.34 -11.07 10.68
CA GLU A 258 -13.92 -12.15 11.57
C GLU A 258 -12.40 -12.25 11.61
N SER A 259 -11.87 -12.80 12.71
CA SER A 259 -10.45 -13.12 12.85
C SER A 259 -10.29 -14.59 13.17
N VAL A 260 -9.10 -15.12 12.92
CA VAL A 260 -8.68 -16.46 13.35
C VAL A 260 -7.44 -16.35 14.22
N LEU A 261 -7.30 -17.27 15.15
CA LEU A 261 -6.12 -17.35 16.02
C LEU A 261 -5.09 -18.26 15.36
N LEU A 262 -3.95 -17.69 14.95
CA LEU A 262 -2.89 -18.45 14.29
C LEU A 262 -2.26 -19.50 15.24
N PRO A 263 -1.96 -20.72 14.78
CA PRO A 263 -1.56 -21.84 15.63
C PRO A 263 -0.17 -21.68 16.27
N TYR A 264 0.78 -21.04 15.60
CA TYR A 264 2.15 -20.90 16.11
C TYR A 264 2.33 -19.61 16.91
N SER A 265 2.00 -18.46 16.33
CA SER A 265 2.18 -17.14 16.97
C SER A 265 1.16 -16.84 18.04
N LYS A 266 0.02 -17.55 18.09
CA LYS A 266 -1.13 -17.26 18.95
C LYS A 266 -1.67 -15.84 18.81
N LYS A 267 -1.47 -15.24 17.64
CA LYS A 267 -1.97 -13.89 17.29
C LYS A 267 -3.24 -14.00 16.47
N GLU A 268 -4.12 -13.04 16.66
CA GLU A 268 -5.26 -12.85 15.78
C GLU A 268 -4.78 -12.44 14.39
N PHE A 269 -5.45 -12.96 13.39
CA PHE A 269 -5.19 -12.67 11.99
C PHE A 269 -6.50 -12.47 11.23
N TYR A 270 -6.53 -11.48 10.36
CA TYR A 270 -7.63 -11.20 9.43
C TYR A 270 -7.08 -10.96 8.05
N ILE A 271 -7.93 -11.13 7.05
CA ILE A 271 -7.60 -10.74 5.68
C ILE A 271 -8.07 -9.29 5.50
N PRO A 272 -7.18 -8.34 5.16
CA PRO A 272 -7.57 -6.96 4.87
C PRO A 272 -8.52 -6.87 3.67
N SER A 273 -9.46 -5.92 3.71
CA SER A 273 -10.45 -5.74 2.63
C SER A 273 -9.83 -5.32 1.29
N ASN A 274 -8.63 -4.74 1.31
CA ASN A 274 -7.88 -4.30 0.13
C ASN A 274 -6.94 -5.39 -0.45
N VAL A 275 -7.03 -6.64 0.02
CA VAL A 275 -6.27 -7.78 -0.50
C VAL A 275 -7.14 -8.60 -1.46
N PHE A 276 -6.62 -8.87 -2.66
CA PHE A 276 -7.29 -9.64 -3.71
C PHE A 276 -6.48 -10.88 -4.04
N LEU A 277 -7.19 -11.99 -4.26
CA LEU A 277 -6.60 -13.26 -4.70
C LEU A 277 -7.06 -13.50 -6.14
N VAL A 278 -6.09 -13.76 -7.02
CA VAL A 278 -6.31 -14.21 -8.40
C VAL A 278 -5.59 -15.53 -8.55
N ALA A 279 -6.29 -16.53 -9.00
CA ALA A 279 -5.72 -17.87 -9.16
C ALA A 279 -5.94 -18.38 -10.57
N THR A 280 -4.95 -19.08 -11.13
CA THR A 280 -5.08 -19.84 -12.36
C THR A 280 -5.13 -21.33 -12.04
N MET A 281 -5.85 -22.07 -12.85
CA MET A 281 -5.88 -23.54 -12.76
C MET A 281 -6.06 -24.13 -14.13
N ASN A 282 -5.46 -25.28 -14.34
CA ASN A 282 -5.70 -26.10 -15.53
C ASN A 282 -6.72 -27.18 -15.18
N THR A 283 -7.86 -27.18 -15.89
CA THR A 283 -8.96 -28.15 -15.67
C THR A 283 -8.81 -29.40 -16.48
N ALA A 284 -7.91 -29.42 -17.49
CA ALA A 284 -7.66 -30.58 -18.33
C ALA A 284 -6.99 -31.74 -17.58
N ASP A 285 -6.16 -31.44 -16.59
CA ASP A 285 -5.42 -32.45 -15.84
C ASP A 285 -6.30 -33.14 -14.80
N ARG A 286 -6.85 -34.29 -15.18
CA ARG A 286 -7.71 -35.14 -14.32
C ARG A 286 -6.95 -35.80 -13.14
N SER A 287 -5.63 -35.76 -13.14
CA SER A 287 -4.79 -36.30 -12.07
C SER A 287 -4.68 -35.38 -10.83
N LEU A 288 -5.16 -34.13 -10.98
CA LEU A 288 -5.09 -33.13 -9.92
C LEU A 288 -6.28 -33.21 -8.96
N ASP A 289 -6.05 -32.78 -7.73
CA ASP A 289 -7.09 -32.73 -6.70
C ASP A 289 -8.26 -31.82 -7.14
N THR A 290 -9.47 -32.33 -7.00
CA THR A 290 -10.67 -31.51 -7.21
C THR A 290 -10.77 -30.46 -6.11
N ILE A 291 -10.96 -29.20 -6.51
CA ILE A 291 -11.18 -28.12 -5.55
C ILE A 291 -12.45 -28.40 -4.74
N ASP A 292 -12.29 -28.45 -3.42
CA ASP A 292 -13.35 -28.62 -2.44
C ASP A 292 -14.48 -27.60 -2.65
N TYR A 293 -15.72 -28.01 -2.47
CA TYR A 293 -16.90 -27.13 -2.57
C TYR A 293 -16.83 -25.95 -1.59
N ALA A 294 -16.20 -26.10 -0.43
CA ALA A 294 -16.02 -25.02 0.52
C ALA A 294 -15.13 -23.90 -0.03
N ILE A 295 -14.08 -24.25 -0.77
CA ILE A 295 -13.22 -23.30 -1.47
C ILE A 295 -13.98 -22.75 -2.70
N ARG A 296 -14.57 -23.65 -3.50
CA ARG A 296 -15.20 -23.30 -4.78
C ARG A 296 -16.26 -22.20 -4.64
N ARG A 297 -17.07 -22.22 -3.59
CA ARG A 297 -18.12 -21.20 -3.35
C ARG A 297 -17.60 -19.82 -2.95
N ARG A 298 -16.30 -19.69 -2.66
CA ARG A 298 -15.66 -18.44 -2.22
C ARG A 298 -14.91 -17.71 -3.35
N PHE A 299 -14.84 -18.33 -4.50
CA PHE A 299 -14.21 -17.77 -5.70
C PHE A 299 -15.22 -17.58 -6.82
N ALA A 300 -15.06 -16.53 -7.60
CA ALA A 300 -15.67 -16.43 -8.92
C ALA A 300 -14.79 -17.18 -9.91
N PHE A 301 -15.42 -18.04 -10.71
CA PHE A 301 -14.74 -18.82 -11.74
C PHE A 301 -15.01 -18.19 -13.10
N ILE A 302 -13.93 -17.92 -13.82
CA ILE A 302 -13.97 -17.39 -15.18
C ILE A 302 -13.21 -18.36 -16.06
N THR A 303 -13.88 -18.90 -17.06
CA THR A 303 -13.25 -19.75 -18.09
C THR A 303 -12.59 -18.83 -19.11
N VAL A 304 -11.29 -19.00 -19.32
CA VAL A 304 -10.56 -18.28 -20.36
C VAL A 304 -10.50 -19.18 -21.58
N LYS A 305 -11.33 -18.87 -22.57
CA LYS A 305 -11.36 -19.63 -23.84
C LYS A 305 -10.24 -19.15 -24.75
N PRO A 306 -9.65 -20.03 -25.57
CA PRO A 306 -8.77 -19.60 -26.65
C PRO A 306 -9.51 -18.69 -27.64
N GLN A 307 -8.82 -17.67 -28.14
CA GLN A 307 -9.33 -16.68 -29.05
C GLN A 307 -8.20 -16.11 -29.91
N GLU A 308 -8.52 -15.54 -31.07
CA GLU A 308 -7.55 -14.73 -31.79
C GLU A 308 -7.18 -13.50 -30.99
N ILE A 309 -5.92 -13.10 -31.07
CA ILE A 309 -5.40 -11.91 -30.42
C ILE A 309 -4.97 -10.89 -31.47
N ASP A 310 -5.08 -9.60 -31.13
CA ASP A 310 -4.62 -8.48 -31.95
C ASP A 310 -3.10 -8.33 -31.80
N ASP A 311 -2.36 -9.22 -32.47
CA ASP A 311 -0.90 -9.24 -32.47
C ASP A 311 -0.43 -9.55 -33.92
N ASP A 312 0.47 -8.73 -34.44
CA ASP A 312 1.00 -8.86 -35.80
C ASP A 312 1.69 -10.22 -36.05
N ASN A 313 2.14 -10.88 -35.00
CA ASN A 313 2.81 -12.18 -35.06
C ASN A 313 1.85 -13.37 -34.86
N PHE A 314 0.56 -13.12 -34.69
CA PHE A 314 -0.41 -14.20 -34.48
C PHE A 314 -0.80 -14.86 -35.78
N ASN A 315 -0.66 -16.19 -35.83
CA ASN A 315 -1.05 -16.98 -37.01
C ASN A 315 -2.52 -17.45 -36.93
N SER A 316 -3.44 -16.61 -37.39
CA SER A 316 -4.89 -16.88 -37.36
C SER A 316 -5.29 -18.10 -38.18
N GLU A 317 -4.61 -18.35 -39.31
CA GLU A 317 -4.93 -19.51 -40.19
C GLU A 317 -4.61 -20.83 -39.49
N LEU A 318 -3.43 -20.94 -38.92
CA LEU A 318 -3.02 -22.11 -38.13
C LEU A 318 -3.90 -22.29 -36.90
N PHE A 319 -4.21 -21.18 -36.20
CA PHE A 319 -5.10 -21.20 -35.03
C PHE A 319 -6.47 -21.77 -35.38
N ARG A 320 -7.06 -21.30 -36.48
CA ARG A 320 -8.34 -21.81 -36.98
C ARG A 320 -8.28 -23.29 -37.38
N GLU A 321 -7.23 -23.72 -38.10
CA GLU A 321 -7.06 -25.13 -38.53
C GLU A 321 -6.99 -26.06 -37.32
N VAL A 322 -6.19 -25.72 -36.30
CA VAL A 322 -6.08 -26.52 -35.09
C VAL A 322 -7.35 -26.44 -34.24
N SER A 323 -8.00 -25.28 -34.16
CA SER A 323 -9.23 -25.10 -33.40
C SER A 323 -10.37 -25.99 -33.88
N ASN A 324 -10.45 -26.23 -35.19
CA ASN A 324 -11.45 -27.11 -35.79
C ASN A 324 -11.32 -28.58 -35.35
N LEU A 325 -10.22 -28.97 -34.72
CA LEU A 325 -10.09 -30.28 -34.07
C LEU A 325 -10.86 -30.38 -32.77
N PHE A 326 -11.20 -29.26 -32.15
CA PHE A 326 -11.82 -29.18 -30.82
C PHE A 326 -13.26 -28.69 -30.88
N ILE A 327 -13.55 -27.73 -31.77
CA ILE A 327 -14.89 -27.12 -31.91
C ILE A 327 -15.36 -27.14 -33.35
N SER A 328 -16.66 -27.45 -33.54
CA SER A 328 -17.30 -27.46 -34.86
C SER A 328 -17.87 -26.12 -35.29
N ASN A 329 -18.04 -25.18 -34.36
CA ASN A 329 -18.62 -23.86 -34.62
C ASN A 329 -17.60 -22.72 -34.48
N TYR A 330 -16.35 -22.93 -34.90
CA TYR A 330 -15.31 -21.92 -34.82
C TYR A 330 -15.69 -20.61 -35.53
N ASP A 331 -16.26 -20.70 -36.74
CA ASP A 331 -16.60 -19.51 -37.52
C ASP A 331 -17.68 -18.65 -36.81
N GLU A 332 -18.71 -19.28 -36.25
CA GLU A 332 -19.72 -18.59 -35.45
C GLU A 332 -19.09 -17.88 -34.24
N TYR A 333 -18.17 -18.54 -33.54
CA TYR A 333 -17.48 -18.02 -32.40
C TYR A 333 -16.54 -16.83 -32.79
N ALA A 334 -15.82 -16.95 -33.89
CA ALA A 334 -14.97 -15.89 -34.41
C ALA A 334 -15.78 -14.68 -34.92
N GLU A 335 -16.88 -14.92 -35.68
CA GLU A 335 -17.78 -13.85 -36.15
C GLU A 335 -18.47 -13.09 -35.03
N SER A 336 -18.68 -13.72 -33.86
CA SER A 336 -19.18 -13.04 -32.65
C SER A 336 -18.15 -12.13 -31.98
N GLY A 337 -16.91 -12.12 -32.45
CA GLY A 337 -15.80 -11.46 -31.77
C GLY A 337 -15.31 -12.23 -30.54
N PHE A 338 -15.42 -13.56 -30.57
CA PHE A 338 -15.05 -14.45 -29.46
C PHE A 338 -15.87 -14.20 -28.18
N ASP A 339 -17.18 -13.97 -28.36
CA ASP A 339 -18.08 -13.69 -27.24
C ASP A 339 -18.19 -14.91 -26.31
N ASP A 340 -17.87 -14.71 -25.03
CA ASP A 340 -17.92 -15.78 -24.01
C ASP A 340 -19.32 -16.39 -23.81
N THR A 341 -20.38 -15.73 -24.25
CA THR A 341 -21.76 -16.24 -24.20
C THR A 341 -22.02 -17.30 -25.24
N ILE A 342 -21.21 -17.39 -26.31
CA ILE A 342 -21.34 -18.42 -27.34
C ILE A 342 -20.94 -19.77 -26.75
N LYS A 343 -21.85 -20.74 -26.88
CA LYS A 343 -21.59 -22.12 -26.48
C LYS A 343 -20.72 -22.80 -27.53
N LEU A 344 -19.56 -23.30 -27.10
CA LEU A 344 -18.70 -24.11 -27.96
C LEU A 344 -19.35 -25.46 -28.21
N LEU A 345 -19.40 -25.87 -29.49
CA LEU A 345 -19.91 -27.17 -29.91
C LEU A 345 -18.70 -28.09 -30.19
N PRO A 346 -18.65 -29.30 -29.59
CA PRO A 346 -17.55 -30.23 -29.81
C PRO A 346 -17.42 -30.59 -31.31
N ALA A 347 -16.18 -30.71 -31.79
CA ALA A 347 -15.87 -31.28 -33.09
C ALA A 347 -16.02 -32.82 -33.07
N GLU A 348 -16.22 -33.45 -34.21
CA GLU A 348 -16.27 -34.92 -34.34
C GLU A 348 -14.94 -35.59 -33.96
N THR A 349 -13.85 -34.86 -34.11
CA THR A 349 -12.49 -35.27 -33.71
C THR A 349 -12.24 -35.20 -32.20
N LEU A 350 -13.09 -34.52 -31.45
CA LEU A 350 -12.99 -34.46 -29.96
C LEU A 350 -13.77 -35.63 -29.36
N SER A 351 -13.16 -36.37 -28.45
CA SER A 351 -13.81 -37.45 -27.73
C SER A 351 -14.97 -36.94 -26.86
N GLU A 352 -16.08 -37.67 -26.77
CA GLU A 352 -17.28 -37.33 -26.00
C GLU A 352 -17.02 -37.14 -24.48
N GLU A 353 -15.90 -37.69 -23.98
CA GLU A 353 -15.51 -37.57 -22.57
C GLU A 353 -14.95 -36.19 -22.18
N TYR A 354 -14.62 -35.39 -23.19
CA TYR A 354 -13.98 -34.06 -22.95
C TYR A 354 -14.86 -32.93 -23.45
N ARG A 355 -14.74 -31.80 -22.80
CA ARG A 355 -15.33 -30.54 -23.26
C ARG A 355 -14.28 -29.70 -23.96
N PRO A 356 -14.64 -28.98 -25.02
CA PRO A 356 -13.69 -28.10 -25.71
C PRO A 356 -12.96 -27.16 -24.79
N GLU A 357 -13.68 -26.53 -23.84
CA GLU A 357 -13.13 -25.54 -22.93
C GLU A 357 -12.01 -26.07 -22.03
N ASP A 358 -11.96 -27.39 -21.81
CA ASP A 358 -11.00 -28.03 -20.93
C ASP A 358 -9.68 -28.39 -21.64
N VAL A 359 -9.72 -28.67 -22.96
CA VAL A 359 -8.59 -29.27 -23.69
C VAL A 359 -8.15 -28.50 -24.94
N TRP A 360 -8.92 -27.53 -25.41
CA TRP A 360 -8.58 -26.75 -26.59
C TRP A 360 -7.26 -25.98 -26.38
N ILE A 361 -6.33 -26.09 -27.33
CA ILE A 361 -5.00 -25.52 -27.25
C ILE A 361 -5.07 -23.98 -27.20
N GLY A 362 -4.38 -23.39 -26.25
CA GLY A 362 -4.37 -21.96 -26.00
C GLY A 362 -3.73 -21.14 -27.12
N HIS A 363 -4.18 -19.92 -27.32
CA HIS A 363 -3.74 -19.02 -28.39
C HIS A 363 -2.24 -18.68 -28.33
N SER A 364 -1.55 -18.83 -27.19
CA SER A 364 -0.10 -18.56 -27.06
C SER A 364 0.78 -19.46 -27.96
N TYR A 365 0.29 -20.65 -28.35
CA TYR A 365 1.01 -21.53 -29.26
C TYR A 365 1.07 -20.99 -30.69
N PHE A 366 0.25 -20.00 -31.02
CA PHE A 366 0.09 -19.45 -32.37
C PHE A 366 0.71 -18.08 -32.55
N ILE A 367 1.43 -17.58 -31.54
CA ILE A 367 2.23 -16.37 -31.63
C ILE A 367 3.61 -16.74 -32.18
N MET A 368 3.92 -16.25 -33.38
CA MET A 368 5.19 -16.50 -34.09
C MET A 368 6.19 -15.38 -33.76
N ASP A 369 6.70 -15.35 -32.53
CA ASP A 369 7.58 -14.30 -32.06
C ASP A 369 9.04 -14.60 -32.45
N GLY A 370 9.63 -13.75 -33.26
CA GLY A 370 10.99 -13.49 -33.73
C GLY A 370 12.07 -14.59 -33.73
N GLU A 371 12.10 -15.48 -32.76
CA GLU A 371 13.09 -16.56 -32.63
C GLU A 371 12.56 -17.92 -33.08
N TYR A 372 11.24 -18.09 -33.21
CA TYR A 372 10.63 -19.37 -33.54
C TYR A 372 10.01 -19.32 -34.93
N ALA A 373 10.66 -19.97 -35.88
CA ALA A 373 10.04 -20.25 -37.17
C ALA A 373 8.75 -21.06 -36.98
N LEU A 374 7.76 -20.87 -37.86
CA LEU A 374 6.51 -21.64 -37.86
C LEU A 374 6.78 -23.16 -37.79
N GLN A 375 7.83 -23.60 -38.50
CA GLN A 375 8.27 -25.01 -38.53
C GLN A 375 8.61 -25.54 -37.13
N ASP A 376 9.37 -24.76 -36.33
CA ASP A 376 9.77 -25.17 -34.98
C ASP A 376 8.55 -25.31 -34.06
N ARG A 377 7.60 -24.38 -34.14
CA ARG A 377 6.33 -24.46 -33.40
C ARG A 377 5.53 -25.69 -33.77
N LEU A 378 5.41 -25.96 -35.07
CA LEU A 378 4.68 -27.15 -35.55
C LEU A 378 5.39 -28.44 -35.11
N LEU A 379 6.69 -28.58 -35.39
CA LEU A 379 7.43 -29.84 -35.17
C LEU A 379 7.68 -30.17 -33.71
N PHE A 380 7.90 -29.17 -32.87
CA PHE A 380 8.34 -29.40 -31.50
C PHE A 380 7.30 -29.09 -30.42
N GLU A 381 6.20 -28.38 -30.76
CA GLU A 381 5.19 -28.03 -29.79
C GLU A 381 3.78 -28.52 -30.17
N ILE A 382 3.23 -28.06 -31.31
CA ILE A 382 1.81 -28.30 -31.66
C ILE A 382 1.58 -29.76 -32.07
N ILE A 383 2.35 -30.29 -33.04
CA ILE A 383 2.17 -31.66 -33.52
C ILE A 383 2.41 -32.68 -32.41
N PRO A 384 3.50 -32.63 -31.62
CA PRO A 384 3.70 -33.55 -30.52
C PRO A 384 2.56 -33.53 -29.47
N LEU A 385 2.01 -32.35 -29.17
CA LEU A 385 0.89 -32.21 -28.26
C LEU A 385 -0.40 -32.84 -28.83
N LEU A 386 -0.70 -32.62 -30.10
CA LEU A 386 -1.86 -33.22 -30.77
C LEU A 386 -1.75 -34.76 -30.87
N GLU A 387 -0.54 -35.29 -31.13
CA GLU A 387 -0.27 -36.72 -31.10
C GLU A 387 -0.43 -37.33 -29.71
N GLU A 388 -0.01 -36.59 -28.67
CA GLU A 388 -0.25 -36.98 -27.29
C GLU A 388 -1.76 -37.03 -27.00
N TYR A 389 -2.52 -36.05 -27.43
CA TYR A 389 -3.97 -36.01 -27.27
C TYR A 389 -4.67 -37.19 -27.97
N ILE A 390 -4.16 -37.68 -29.11
CA ILE A 390 -4.70 -38.92 -29.71
C ILE A 390 -4.36 -40.12 -28.83
N ARG A 391 -3.12 -40.22 -28.33
CA ARG A 391 -2.70 -41.35 -27.46
C ARG A 391 -3.48 -41.40 -26.16
N ASP A 392 -3.81 -40.24 -25.60
CA ASP A 392 -4.53 -40.11 -24.31
C ASP A 392 -6.06 -40.19 -24.52
N GLY A 393 -6.54 -40.33 -25.77
CA GLY A 393 -7.96 -40.42 -26.08
C GLY A 393 -8.74 -39.13 -25.94
N VAL A 394 -8.05 -37.98 -25.92
CA VAL A 394 -8.66 -36.65 -25.99
C VAL A 394 -9.18 -36.38 -27.38
N LEU A 395 -8.36 -36.67 -28.39
CA LEU A 395 -8.74 -36.61 -29.79
C LEU A 395 -8.94 -38.02 -30.35
N THR A 396 -9.88 -38.17 -31.27
CA THR A 396 -10.11 -39.42 -31.99
C THR A 396 -9.04 -39.63 -33.08
N SER A 397 -8.92 -40.85 -33.60
CA SER A 397 -7.99 -41.15 -34.69
C SER A 397 -8.26 -40.35 -35.97
N GLU A 398 -9.43 -39.74 -36.13
CA GLU A 398 -9.76 -38.89 -37.26
C GLU A 398 -8.95 -37.61 -37.33
N ALA A 399 -8.47 -37.12 -36.16
CA ALA A 399 -7.59 -35.97 -36.07
C ALA A 399 -6.23 -36.18 -36.76
N GLN A 400 -5.81 -37.46 -36.97
CA GLN A 400 -4.53 -37.78 -37.61
C GLN A 400 -4.40 -37.17 -39.00
N GLN A 401 -5.47 -37.06 -39.77
CA GLN A 401 -5.45 -36.45 -41.11
C GLN A 401 -5.00 -34.99 -41.07
N THR A 402 -5.48 -34.23 -40.09
CA THR A 402 -5.06 -32.82 -39.89
C THR A 402 -3.62 -32.75 -39.42
N ILE A 403 -3.21 -33.64 -38.52
CA ILE A 403 -1.82 -33.68 -38.00
C ILE A 403 -0.84 -34.00 -39.15
N ASP A 404 -1.15 -34.95 -40.03
CA ASP A 404 -0.32 -35.29 -41.18
C ASP A 404 -0.16 -34.08 -42.13
N LYS A 405 -1.22 -33.32 -42.32
CA LYS A 405 -1.21 -32.09 -43.10
C LYS A 405 -0.32 -31.00 -42.48
N LEU A 406 -0.43 -30.78 -41.16
CA LEU A 406 0.44 -29.88 -40.43
C LEU A 406 1.92 -30.29 -40.54
N TYR A 407 2.19 -31.61 -40.55
CA TYR A 407 3.53 -32.14 -40.71
C TYR A 407 4.10 -31.82 -42.11
N LEU A 408 3.30 -31.95 -43.16
CA LEU A 408 3.68 -31.56 -44.52
C LEU A 408 4.00 -30.04 -44.59
N THR A 409 3.13 -29.22 -44.01
CA THR A 409 3.34 -27.79 -43.96
C THR A 409 4.67 -27.41 -43.25
N ALA A 410 5.03 -28.15 -42.21
CA ALA A 410 6.28 -27.93 -41.48
C ALA A 410 7.54 -28.40 -42.24
N THR A 411 7.40 -29.35 -43.21
CA THR A 411 8.54 -29.97 -43.90
C THR A 411 8.73 -29.53 -45.34
N GLU A 412 7.74 -28.90 -45.97
CA GLU A 412 7.79 -28.48 -47.40
C GLU A 412 8.39 -27.07 -47.61
N GLN A 413 8.83 -26.36 -46.60
CA GLN A 413 9.57 -25.10 -46.68
C GLN A 413 11.05 -25.32 -46.33
#